data_129a1f0f62935579df8d2e0d25721f9c
#
_entry.id   129a1f0f62935579df8d2e0d25721f9c
#
_cell.length_a   1.000
_cell.length_b   1.000
_cell.length_c   1.000
_cell.angle_alpha   90.00
_cell.angle_beta   90.00
_cell.angle_gamma   90.00
#
_symmetry.space_group_name_H-M   'P 1'
#
loop_
_entity.id
_entity.type
_entity.pdbx_description
1 polymer ?
#
loop_
_entity_poly.entity_id
_entity_poly.type
_entity_poly.pdbx_seq_one_letter_code
_entity_poly.pdbx_strand_id
1 'polypeptide(L)'
;MTERYAISDATDTIARRYLDVLGDAFPQRATELGLHHRDGELPEISAAMLDDYQRDLAGLRSSLAAIQPADAEEAADRDALDATVAEAAFQQEVERQWRRNPHTAASIVPNSVLLLLSRPFAPLEQRLADACGRLEAAPRLLEAAPALLDEPCPPHWRDMAIAAANSAADTVPAMVADLAVDTALAARAATAGQAAADALRGYAAWLADEHAPRFPEPASYALGEEALRRRLAEVHVVFDDPADLLASGEAEIADIIETMAEHAAGMGYPRTSQHGTPEQPNWVTALDDVKRHHPSVDGLVDAYRAEMAKLADFVFSNRIVTNPLPDAPVVAVEATPECQRAFLPLAAYEPPGPFDEVQRGHIIVTPPPEPAGLRDHSWASLQSVSAHEGYPGHHLQITSVNRLTSLTRKVVESHAMIEGWGLYAEQLMADTGYYDAAGRLGQLAMRLLRALRLVLDMGLQTGETTWEAGAERAVSLVRMAPTAARNEVARYTMMPTHPFGFLTGCRTLERLRAETEQRQGDAFDLQAFHDRVLSYGHMPPPLLARALADAE
;
A
#
# COMPACT_ATOMS: atom_id res chain seq x y z
N MET A 1 24.20 8.28 10.24
CA MET A 1 23.07 8.89 9.52
C MET A 1 23.13 10.43 9.44
N THR A 2 23.76 11.06 10.39
CA THR A 2 23.69 12.52 10.65
C THR A 2 24.36 13.44 9.63
N GLU A 3 25.23 12.97 8.75
CA GLU A 3 26.03 13.85 7.87
C GLU A 3 25.56 13.93 6.41
N ARG A 4 24.68 13.05 5.96
CA ARG A 4 24.27 12.99 4.53
C ARG A 4 23.08 13.91 4.16
N TYR A 5 22.23 14.27 5.11
CA TYR A 5 21.07 15.13 4.84
C TYR A 5 21.24 16.43 5.61
N ALA A 6 21.42 17.52 4.86
CA ALA A 6 21.40 18.84 5.46
C ALA A 6 20.04 19.08 6.12
N ILE A 7 20.04 19.47 7.38
CA ILE A 7 18.84 20.01 8.02
C ILE A 7 18.66 21.41 7.43
N SER A 8 17.63 21.61 6.64
CA SER A 8 17.39 22.88 5.97
C SER A 8 16.61 23.84 6.85
N ASP A 9 15.70 23.32 7.69
CA ASP A 9 14.75 24.10 8.48
C ASP A 9 14.31 23.40 9.77
N ALA A 10 13.37 24.02 10.49
CA ALA A 10 12.85 23.51 11.74
C ALA A 10 12.03 22.22 11.55
N THR A 11 11.31 22.08 10.42
CA THR A 11 10.50 20.90 10.10
C THR A 11 11.39 19.69 9.84
N ASP A 12 12.49 19.83 9.09
CA ASP A 12 13.49 18.77 8.88
C ASP A 12 14.11 18.28 10.21
N THR A 13 14.29 19.20 11.17
CA THR A 13 14.77 18.83 12.52
C THR A 13 13.76 17.91 13.23
N ILE A 14 12.47 18.17 13.11
CA ILE A 14 11.43 17.33 13.72
C ILE A 14 11.27 16.02 12.93
N ALA A 15 11.38 16.05 11.60
CA ALA A 15 11.38 14.84 10.77
C ALA A 15 12.50 13.87 11.18
N ARG A 16 13.68 14.37 11.47
CA ARG A 16 14.78 13.55 11.99
C ARG A 16 14.46 12.92 13.35
N ARG A 17 13.90 13.72 14.27
CA ARG A 17 13.48 13.19 15.57
C ARG A 17 12.39 12.14 15.44
N TYR A 18 11.46 12.30 14.49
CA TYR A 18 10.45 11.29 14.21
C TYR A 18 11.08 9.97 13.73
N LEU A 19 12.10 10.03 12.85
CA LEU A 19 12.84 8.85 12.41
C LEU A 19 13.55 8.14 13.58
N ASP A 20 14.14 8.90 14.50
CA ASP A 20 14.81 8.35 15.69
C ASP A 20 13.77 7.68 16.60
N VAL A 21 12.66 8.35 16.92
CA VAL A 21 11.54 7.81 17.73
C VAL A 21 10.95 6.53 17.11
N LEU A 22 10.70 6.55 15.79
CA LEU A 22 10.16 5.41 15.07
C LEU A 22 11.13 4.23 15.05
N GLY A 23 12.41 4.48 14.76
CA GLY A 23 13.44 3.46 14.67
C GLY A 23 13.80 2.84 16.03
N ASP A 24 13.72 3.62 17.12
CA ASP A 24 13.94 3.11 18.47
C ASP A 24 12.77 2.23 18.94
N ALA A 25 11.54 2.62 18.64
CA ALA A 25 10.36 1.83 19.00
C ALA A 25 10.19 0.60 18.10
N PHE A 26 10.43 0.75 16.78
CA PHE A 26 10.15 -0.27 15.76
C PHE A 26 11.33 -0.41 14.79
N PRO A 27 12.39 -1.15 15.15
CA PRO A 27 13.60 -1.31 14.32
C PRO A 27 13.33 -1.77 12.88
N GLN A 28 12.31 -2.63 12.66
CA GLN A 28 11.93 -3.07 11.32
C GLN A 28 11.41 -1.92 10.44
N ARG A 29 10.79 -0.89 11.03
CA ARG A 29 10.38 0.31 10.29
C ARG A 29 11.58 1.15 9.84
N ALA A 30 12.65 1.18 10.65
CA ALA A 30 13.91 1.79 10.23
C ALA A 30 14.48 1.08 8.98
N THR A 31 14.48 -0.26 8.97
CA THR A 31 14.89 -1.05 7.80
C THR A 31 14.03 -0.74 6.56
N GLU A 32 12.71 -0.64 6.70
CA GLU A 32 11.81 -0.28 5.60
C GLU A 32 12.17 1.07 4.97
N LEU A 33 12.60 2.01 5.80
CA LEU A 33 13.06 3.33 5.36
C LEU A 33 14.50 3.31 4.78
N GLY A 34 15.23 2.20 4.86
CA GLY A 34 16.62 2.12 4.42
C GLY A 34 17.63 2.58 5.48
N LEU A 35 17.26 2.50 6.76
CA LEU A 35 18.12 2.82 7.91
C LEU A 35 18.62 1.52 8.55
N HIS A 36 19.77 1.03 8.10
CA HIS A 36 20.27 -0.34 8.31
C HIS A 36 21.09 -0.57 9.57
N HIS A 37 21.00 0.30 10.58
CA HIS A 37 21.81 0.16 11.79
C HIS A 37 21.26 -0.80 12.84
N ARG A 38 20.02 -1.29 12.66
CA ARG A 38 19.30 -2.21 13.56
C ARG A 38 18.59 -3.35 12.81
N ASP A 39 19.10 -3.75 11.66
CA ASP A 39 18.43 -4.70 10.77
C ASP A 39 18.17 -6.08 11.40
N GLY A 40 19.03 -6.52 12.29
CA GLY A 40 18.87 -7.79 13.00
C GLY A 40 17.91 -7.77 14.18
N GLU A 41 17.23 -6.64 14.46
CA GLU A 41 16.42 -6.47 15.65
C GLU A 41 14.90 -6.51 15.33
N LEU A 42 14.11 -6.93 16.32
CA LEU A 42 12.67 -6.77 16.41
C LEU A 42 12.32 -5.88 17.61
N PRO A 43 11.11 -5.26 17.65
CA PRO A 43 10.70 -4.42 18.75
C PRO A 43 10.59 -5.19 20.08
N GLU A 44 11.03 -4.57 21.16
CA GLU A 44 10.83 -5.06 22.53
C GLU A 44 9.50 -4.53 23.06
N ILE A 45 8.40 -5.13 22.61
CA ILE A 45 7.06 -4.64 22.93
C ILE A 45 6.71 -4.79 24.41
N SER A 46 6.18 -3.72 24.98
CA SER A 46 5.60 -3.68 26.32
C SER A 46 4.64 -2.50 26.44
N ALA A 47 3.76 -2.49 27.45
CA ALA A 47 2.89 -1.36 27.70
C ALA A 47 3.69 -0.06 27.95
N ALA A 48 4.79 -0.15 28.70
CA ALA A 48 5.66 1.00 28.97
C ALA A 48 6.29 1.57 27.68
N MET A 49 6.78 0.70 26.78
CA MET A 49 7.33 1.14 25.50
C MET A 49 6.28 1.82 24.63
N LEU A 50 5.05 1.29 24.58
CA LEU A 50 3.97 1.90 23.82
C LEU A 50 3.54 3.25 24.41
N ASP A 51 3.50 3.38 25.75
CA ASP A 51 3.20 4.65 26.43
C ASP A 51 4.32 5.69 26.18
N ASP A 52 5.59 5.27 26.15
CA ASP A 52 6.72 6.13 25.83
C ASP A 52 6.64 6.62 24.38
N TYR A 53 6.41 5.70 23.46
CA TYR A 53 6.22 6.03 22.04
C TYR A 53 5.07 7.02 21.82
N GLN A 54 3.93 6.80 22.47
CA GLN A 54 2.77 7.72 22.39
C GLN A 54 3.13 9.12 22.92
N ARG A 55 3.89 9.23 24.02
CA ARG A 55 4.34 10.52 24.56
C ARG A 55 5.29 11.24 23.62
N ASP A 56 6.20 10.49 22.99
CA ASP A 56 7.15 11.06 22.04
C ASP A 56 6.43 11.60 20.79
N LEU A 57 5.45 10.85 20.23
CA LEU A 57 4.60 11.32 19.14
C LEU A 57 3.84 12.61 19.50
N ALA A 58 3.25 12.68 20.69
CA ALA A 58 2.56 13.88 21.17
C ALA A 58 3.53 15.08 21.31
N GLY A 59 4.77 14.83 21.76
CA GLY A 59 5.83 15.83 21.84
C GLY A 59 6.27 16.35 20.45
N LEU A 60 6.33 15.47 19.45
CA LEU A 60 6.61 15.85 18.05
C LEU A 60 5.50 16.74 17.49
N ARG A 61 4.23 16.36 17.65
CA ARG A 61 3.08 17.17 17.21
C ARG A 61 3.05 18.54 17.89
N SER A 62 3.32 18.59 19.19
CA SER A 62 3.43 19.86 19.91
C SER A 62 4.56 20.74 19.38
N SER A 63 5.68 20.13 18.99
CA SER A 63 6.82 20.86 18.39
C SER A 63 6.48 21.39 17.00
N LEU A 64 5.79 20.59 16.16
CA LEU A 64 5.30 21.02 14.84
C LEU A 64 4.32 22.19 14.95
N ALA A 65 3.37 22.13 15.88
CA ALA A 65 2.41 23.21 16.12
C ALA A 65 3.06 24.54 16.57
N ALA A 66 4.27 24.49 17.14
CA ALA A 66 5.01 25.69 17.55
C ALA A 66 5.79 26.35 16.40
N ILE A 67 5.98 25.67 15.26
CA ILE A 67 6.68 26.22 14.09
C ILE A 67 5.83 27.35 13.49
N GLN A 68 6.47 28.50 13.23
CA GLN A 68 5.90 29.59 12.47
C GLN A 68 6.48 29.52 11.04
N PRO A 69 5.72 28.98 10.06
CA PRO A 69 6.24 28.82 8.70
C PRO A 69 6.49 30.18 8.04
N ALA A 70 7.55 30.28 7.26
CA ALA A 70 7.92 31.51 6.55
C ALA A 70 7.04 31.77 5.33
N ASP A 71 6.54 30.68 4.73
CA ASP A 71 5.68 30.73 3.53
C ASP A 71 4.71 29.54 3.50
N ALA A 72 3.91 29.48 2.44
CA ALA A 72 2.89 28.45 2.25
C ALA A 72 3.51 27.05 2.01
N GLU A 73 4.69 26.99 1.41
CA GLU A 73 5.39 25.74 1.13
C GLU A 73 5.91 25.11 2.44
N GLU A 74 6.55 25.90 3.31
CA GLU A 74 6.97 25.45 4.64
C GLU A 74 5.76 25.08 5.53
N ALA A 75 4.64 25.81 5.39
CA ALA A 75 3.39 25.46 6.08
C ALA A 75 2.85 24.11 5.64
N ALA A 76 2.88 23.81 4.34
CA ALA A 76 2.44 22.54 3.79
C ALA A 76 3.36 21.38 4.23
N ASP A 77 4.67 21.57 4.24
CA ASP A 77 5.64 20.56 4.70
C ASP A 77 5.45 20.25 6.20
N ARG A 78 5.24 21.28 7.05
CA ARG A 78 4.91 21.12 8.47
C ARG A 78 3.62 20.34 8.69
N ASP A 79 2.54 20.72 8.00
CA ASP A 79 1.23 20.09 8.12
C ASP A 79 1.26 18.64 7.59
N ALA A 80 2.03 18.36 6.56
CA ALA A 80 2.21 17.02 6.02
C ALA A 80 2.98 16.10 7.00
N LEU A 81 4.00 16.62 7.66
CA LEU A 81 4.71 15.87 8.70
C LEU A 81 3.81 15.65 9.92
N ASP A 82 2.98 16.65 10.32
CA ASP A 82 2.01 16.45 11.41
C ASP A 82 1.00 15.36 11.07
N ALA A 83 0.49 15.31 9.84
CA ALA A 83 -0.41 14.24 9.37
C ALA A 83 0.25 12.85 9.44
N THR A 84 1.54 12.74 9.08
CA THR A 84 2.31 11.48 9.20
C THR A 84 2.49 11.05 10.66
N VAL A 85 2.81 11.98 11.55
CA VAL A 85 2.92 11.70 13.00
C VAL A 85 1.54 11.41 13.60
N ALA A 86 0.48 12.08 13.12
CA ALA A 86 -0.89 11.84 13.53
C ALA A 86 -1.38 10.43 13.18
N GLU A 87 -0.99 9.89 12.01
CA GLU A 87 -1.27 8.50 11.63
C GLU A 87 -0.71 7.53 12.67
N ALA A 88 0.57 7.66 13.01
CA ALA A 88 1.22 6.81 14.02
C ALA A 88 0.56 6.93 15.41
N ALA A 89 0.20 8.16 15.82
CA ALA A 89 -0.49 8.41 17.08
C ALA A 89 -1.90 7.82 17.10
N PHE A 90 -2.66 7.96 16.00
CA PHE A 90 -4.02 7.43 15.87
C PHE A 90 -4.08 5.91 15.97
N GLN A 91 -3.12 5.22 15.35
CA GLN A 91 -2.98 3.76 15.42
C GLN A 91 -2.79 3.28 16.87
N GLN A 92 -2.08 4.03 17.71
CA GLN A 92 -1.87 3.68 19.11
C GLN A 92 -3.06 4.07 20.00
N GLU A 93 -3.58 5.29 19.84
CA GLU A 93 -4.56 5.89 20.73
C GLU A 93 -5.99 5.39 20.44
N VAL A 94 -6.38 5.35 19.16
CA VAL A 94 -7.77 5.12 18.74
C VAL A 94 -7.97 3.69 18.24
N GLU A 95 -7.15 3.26 17.30
CA GLU A 95 -7.24 1.89 16.76
C GLU A 95 -6.72 0.86 17.75
N ARG A 96 -5.77 1.26 18.60
CA ARG A 96 -5.24 0.42 19.69
C ARG A 96 -4.69 -0.90 19.15
N GLN A 97 -3.91 -0.81 18.06
CA GLN A 97 -3.46 -1.94 17.25
C GLN A 97 -2.84 -3.07 18.09
N TRP A 98 -1.97 -2.73 19.05
CA TRP A 98 -1.32 -3.71 19.91
C TRP A 98 -2.23 -4.35 20.96
N ARG A 99 -3.36 -3.69 21.30
CA ARG A 99 -4.26 -4.15 22.35
C ARG A 99 -5.42 -5.00 21.82
N ARG A 100 -5.78 -4.82 20.55
CA ARG A 100 -6.96 -5.48 19.99
C ARG A 100 -6.74 -6.18 18.64
N ASN A 101 -5.63 -5.91 17.92
CA ASN A 101 -5.37 -6.55 16.63
C ASN A 101 -4.29 -7.64 16.75
N PRO A 102 -4.66 -8.91 16.88
CA PRO A 102 -3.69 -10.00 17.00
C PRO A 102 -2.84 -10.19 15.74
N HIS A 103 -3.28 -9.69 14.58
CA HIS A 103 -2.53 -9.76 13.33
C HIS A 103 -1.25 -8.92 13.37
N THR A 104 -1.21 -7.85 14.19
CA THR A 104 -0.04 -6.98 14.33
C THR A 104 1.21 -7.77 14.73
N ALA A 105 1.14 -8.58 15.78
CA ALA A 105 2.28 -9.41 16.20
C ALA A 105 2.57 -10.55 15.22
N ALA A 106 1.52 -11.18 14.66
CA ALA A 106 1.65 -12.29 13.72
C ALA A 106 2.38 -11.91 12.42
N SER A 107 2.24 -10.66 11.97
CA SER A 107 2.78 -10.17 10.69
C SER A 107 4.18 -9.58 10.78
N ILE A 108 4.63 -9.10 11.94
CA ILE A 108 5.94 -8.44 12.08
C ILE A 108 7.09 -9.38 11.73
N VAL A 109 7.07 -10.61 12.25
CA VAL A 109 8.17 -11.57 11.99
C VAL A 109 8.31 -11.86 10.50
N PRO A 110 7.26 -12.36 9.78
CA PRO A 110 7.39 -12.67 8.37
C PRO A 110 7.72 -11.44 7.54
N ASN A 111 7.02 -10.33 7.70
CA ASN A 111 7.22 -9.14 6.86
C ASN A 111 8.64 -8.57 7.01
N SER A 112 9.13 -8.50 8.25
CA SER A 112 10.46 -7.97 8.51
C SER A 112 11.59 -8.85 7.99
N VAL A 113 11.44 -10.18 8.04
CA VAL A 113 12.43 -11.13 7.47
C VAL A 113 12.38 -11.09 5.94
N LEU A 114 11.17 -11.09 5.35
CA LEU A 114 11.00 -11.00 3.90
C LEU A 114 11.63 -9.73 3.34
N LEU A 115 11.44 -8.58 4.00
CA LEU A 115 12.05 -7.31 3.61
C LEU A 115 13.57 -7.37 3.50
N LEU A 116 14.25 -8.00 4.49
CA LEU A 116 15.70 -8.17 4.47
C LEU A 116 16.19 -9.03 3.30
N LEU A 117 15.37 -10.00 2.89
CA LEU A 117 15.76 -10.95 1.86
C LEU A 117 15.43 -10.48 0.45
N SER A 118 14.35 -9.72 0.28
CA SER A 118 13.91 -9.21 -1.03
C SER A 118 14.73 -8.02 -1.51
N ARG A 119 15.11 -7.09 -0.62
CA ARG A 119 15.85 -5.87 -0.99
C ARG A 119 17.37 -6.08 -1.04
N PRO A 120 18.04 -5.78 -2.17
CA PRO A 120 19.49 -6.01 -2.32
C PRO A 120 20.34 -4.82 -1.82
N PHE A 121 20.07 -4.27 -0.62
CA PHE A 121 20.79 -3.13 -0.04
C PHE A 121 22.19 -3.48 0.51
N ALA A 122 22.43 -4.77 0.80
CA ALA A 122 23.69 -5.29 1.31
C ALA A 122 23.98 -6.69 0.74
N PRO A 123 25.20 -7.24 0.88
CA PRO A 123 25.49 -8.62 0.52
C PRO A 123 24.51 -9.60 1.17
N LEU A 124 24.14 -10.66 0.45
CA LEU A 124 23.15 -11.64 0.94
C LEU A 124 23.54 -12.26 2.30
N GLU A 125 24.82 -12.54 2.52
CA GLU A 125 25.30 -13.13 3.78
C GLU A 125 25.03 -12.21 4.98
N GLN A 126 25.21 -10.89 4.82
CA GLN A 126 24.87 -9.91 5.86
C GLN A 126 23.36 -9.90 6.12
N ARG A 127 22.54 -9.78 5.07
CA ARG A 127 21.08 -9.77 5.19
C ARG A 127 20.52 -11.06 5.79
N LEU A 128 21.15 -12.20 5.49
CA LEU A 128 20.84 -13.48 6.14
C LEU A 128 21.21 -13.50 7.63
N ALA A 129 22.34 -12.90 8.01
CA ALA A 129 22.74 -12.78 9.41
C ALA A 129 21.74 -11.93 10.20
N ASP A 130 21.23 -10.84 9.61
CA ASP A 130 20.21 -9.98 10.18
C ASP A 130 18.84 -10.69 10.24
N ALA A 131 18.47 -11.44 9.20
CA ALA A 131 17.27 -12.26 9.20
C ALA A 131 17.32 -13.33 10.31
N CYS A 132 18.47 -13.99 10.54
CA CYS A 132 18.65 -14.88 11.67
C CYS A 132 18.46 -14.15 13.01
N GLY A 133 18.97 -12.91 13.15
CA GLY A 133 18.77 -12.09 14.35
C GLY A 133 17.28 -11.84 14.63
N ARG A 134 16.49 -11.51 13.62
CA ARG A 134 15.03 -11.35 13.75
C ARG A 134 14.33 -12.64 14.12
N LEU A 135 14.73 -13.78 13.52
CA LEU A 135 14.18 -15.08 13.90
C LEU A 135 14.52 -15.46 15.34
N GLU A 136 15.73 -15.15 15.83
CA GLU A 136 16.15 -15.33 17.22
C GLU A 136 15.35 -14.46 18.20
N ALA A 137 14.93 -13.24 17.78
CA ALA A 137 14.12 -12.33 18.58
C ALA A 137 12.61 -12.66 18.56
N ALA A 138 12.13 -13.43 17.57
CA ALA A 138 10.71 -13.72 17.38
C ALA A 138 10.03 -14.38 18.60
N PRO A 139 10.64 -15.36 19.31
CA PRO A 139 10.03 -15.95 20.51
C PRO A 139 9.71 -14.91 21.57
N ARG A 140 10.64 -13.99 21.86
CA ARG A 140 10.44 -12.93 22.87
C ARG A 140 9.29 -11.98 22.51
N LEU A 141 9.21 -11.58 21.25
CA LEU A 141 8.11 -10.73 20.76
C LEU A 141 6.77 -11.43 20.90
N LEU A 142 6.68 -12.69 20.44
CA LEU A 142 5.42 -13.44 20.46
C LEU A 142 4.99 -13.90 21.86
N GLU A 143 5.92 -14.06 22.80
CA GLU A 143 5.63 -14.28 24.22
C GLU A 143 5.12 -13.02 24.92
N ALA A 144 5.57 -11.83 24.49
CA ALA A 144 5.11 -10.55 25.06
C ALA A 144 3.74 -10.10 24.52
N ALA A 145 3.39 -10.44 23.28
CA ALA A 145 2.16 -10.00 22.63
C ALA A 145 0.86 -10.36 23.39
N PRO A 146 0.70 -11.58 23.98
CA PRO A 146 -0.45 -11.94 24.78
C PRO A 146 -0.77 -10.99 25.95
N ALA A 147 0.23 -10.41 26.57
CA ALA A 147 0.05 -9.48 27.69
C ALA A 147 -0.50 -8.12 27.25
N LEU A 148 -0.32 -7.75 25.99
CA LEU A 148 -0.82 -6.51 25.40
C LEU A 148 -2.23 -6.66 24.83
N LEU A 149 -2.60 -7.85 24.33
CA LEU A 149 -3.91 -8.15 23.75
C LEU A 149 -4.97 -8.32 24.84
N ASP A 150 -5.31 -7.24 25.51
CA ASP A 150 -6.24 -7.19 26.63
C ASP A 150 -7.65 -6.72 26.26
N GLU A 151 -7.91 -6.45 24.98
CA GLU A 151 -9.20 -6.04 24.44
C GLU A 151 -9.78 -7.06 23.44
N PRO A 152 -11.12 -7.11 23.32
CA PRO A 152 -11.76 -7.99 22.33
C PRO A 152 -11.44 -7.55 20.90
N CYS A 153 -11.24 -8.51 20.00
CA CYS A 153 -11.09 -8.29 18.57
C CYS A 153 -12.25 -8.91 17.77
N PRO A 154 -12.49 -8.43 16.54
CA PRO A 154 -13.38 -9.12 15.62
C PRO A 154 -12.92 -10.56 15.37
N PRO A 155 -13.82 -11.56 15.34
CA PRO A 155 -13.44 -12.96 15.16
C PRO A 155 -12.58 -13.22 13.92
N HIS A 156 -12.93 -12.61 12.79
CA HIS A 156 -12.17 -12.78 11.54
C HIS A 156 -10.74 -12.21 11.62
N TRP A 157 -10.47 -11.18 12.44
CA TRP A 157 -9.10 -10.69 12.67
C TRP A 157 -8.24 -11.75 13.36
N ARG A 158 -8.81 -12.42 14.36
CA ARG A 158 -8.15 -13.53 15.06
C ARG A 158 -7.90 -14.70 14.12
N ASP A 159 -8.90 -15.08 13.33
CA ASP A 159 -8.78 -16.19 12.38
C ASP A 159 -7.70 -15.90 11.32
N MET A 160 -7.64 -14.66 10.83
CA MET A 160 -6.58 -14.20 9.92
C MET A 160 -5.20 -14.21 10.61
N ALA A 161 -5.11 -13.79 11.86
CA ALA A 161 -3.86 -13.83 12.62
C ALA A 161 -3.36 -15.28 12.84
N ILE A 162 -4.26 -16.19 13.18
CA ILE A 162 -3.95 -17.62 13.32
C ILE A 162 -3.45 -18.21 11.99
N ALA A 163 -4.16 -17.90 10.89
CA ALA A 163 -3.75 -18.38 9.57
C ALA A 163 -2.39 -17.80 9.14
N ALA A 164 -2.17 -16.49 9.37
CA ALA A 164 -0.90 -15.82 9.06
C ALA A 164 0.27 -16.40 9.88
N ALA A 165 0.09 -16.58 11.18
CA ALA A 165 1.13 -17.13 12.05
C ALA A 165 1.51 -18.58 11.66
N ASN A 166 0.52 -19.43 11.37
CA ASN A 166 0.78 -20.81 10.93
C ASN A 166 1.48 -20.84 9.56
N SER A 167 1.01 -20.05 8.60
CA SER A 167 1.64 -19.94 7.27
C SER A 167 3.08 -19.43 7.38
N ALA A 168 3.33 -18.40 8.20
CA ALA A 168 4.66 -17.87 8.43
C ALA A 168 5.58 -18.89 9.10
N ALA A 169 5.08 -19.69 10.04
CA ALA A 169 5.84 -20.75 10.70
C ALA A 169 6.31 -21.84 9.73
N ASP A 170 5.58 -22.09 8.67
CA ASP A 170 5.95 -23.07 7.65
C ASP A 170 6.89 -22.49 6.59
N THR A 171 6.68 -21.25 6.20
CA THR A 171 7.34 -20.67 5.01
C THR A 171 8.62 -19.90 5.33
N VAL A 172 8.63 -19.04 6.35
CA VAL A 172 9.74 -18.12 6.61
C VAL A 172 11.02 -18.82 7.04
N PRO A 173 10.98 -19.77 8.00
CA PRO A 173 12.17 -20.55 8.37
C PRO A 173 12.75 -21.37 7.23
N ALA A 174 11.87 -21.99 6.42
CA ALA A 174 12.30 -22.76 5.26
C ALA A 174 13.05 -21.89 4.25
N MET A 175 12.51 -20.71 3.92
CA MET A 175 13.15 -19.75 3.01
C MET A 175 14.54 -19.31 3.51
N VAL A 176 14.67 -18.95 4.80
CA VAL A 176 15.95 -18.52 5.35
C VAL A 176 16.96 -19.69 5.35
N ALA A 177 16.51 -20.89 5.67
CA ALA A 177 17.35 -22.09 5.65
C ALA A 177 17.84 -22.42 4.23
N ASP A 178 16.99 -22.36 3.23
CA ASP A 178 17.33 -22.61 1.83
C ASP A 178 18.38 -21.63 1.31
N LEU A 179 18.21 -20.34 1.61
CA LEU A 179 19.16 -19.30 1.23
C LEU A 179 20.49 -19.40 1.99
N ALA A 180 20.49 -19.98 3.18
CA ALA A 180 21.67 -20.12 4.05
C ALA A 180 22.44 -21.44 3.82
N VAL A 181 21.92 -22.40 3.06
CA VAL A 181 22.38 -23.80 2.99
C VAL A 181 23.89 -23.96 2.75
N ASP A 182 24.44 -23.16 1.86
CA ASP A 182 25.87 -23.18 1.49
C ASP A 182 26.71 -22.10 2.19
N THR A 183 26.20 -21.53 3.29
CA THR A 183 26.86 -20.46 4.04
C THR A 183 27.30 -20.92 5.43
N ALA A 184 28.13 -20.12 6.09
CA ALA A 184 28.51 -20.32 7.49
C ALA A 184 27.31 -20.15 8.45
N LEU A 185 26.19 -19.62 7.98
CA LEU A 185 24.97 -19.35 8.76
C LEU A 185 23.98 -20.53 8.79
N ALA A 186 24.19 -21.61 8.03
CA ALA A 186 23.24 -22.70 7.87
C ALA A 186 22.73 -23.26 9.22
N ALA A 187 23.62 -23.56 10.16
CA ALA A 187 23.25 -24.08 11.48
C ALA A 187 22.48 -23.04 12.33
N ARG A 188 22.89 -21.75 12.26
CA ARG A 188 22.20 -20.64 12.94
C ARG A 188 20.80 -20.44 12.37
N ALA A 189 20.66 -20.40 11.05
CA ALA A 189 19.39 -20.25 10.34
C ALA A 189 18.40 -21.37 10.71
N ALA A 190 18.87 -22.63 10.71
CA ALA A 190 18.03 -23.77 11.09
C ALA A 190 17.54 -23.68 12.55
N THR A 191 18.43 -23.32 13.49
CA THR A 191 18.08 -23.21 14.91
C THR A 191 17.15 -22.04 15.17
N ALA A 192 17.46 -20.85 14.65
CA ALA A 192 16.64 -19.65 14.79
C ALA A 192 15.28 -19.81 14.09
N GLY A 193 15.27 -20.42 12.91
CA GLY A 193 14.05 -20.73 12.17
C GLY A 193 13.11 -21.66 12.93
N GLN A 194 13.64 -22.75 13.53
CA GLN A 194 12.82 -23.65 14.33
C GLN A 194 12.21 -22.94 15.55
N ALA A 195 13.00 -22.14 16.27
CA ALA A 195 12.51 -21.40 17.43
C ALA A 195 11.41 -20.39 17.05
N ALA A 196 11.58 -19.66 15.94
CA ALA A 196 10.56 -18.74 15.41
C ALA A 196 9.28 -19.49 14.97
N ALA A 197 9.41 -20.64 14.28
CA ALA A 197 8.27 -21.47 13.89
C ALA A 197 7.47 -21.96 15.10
N ASP A 198 8.16 -22.44 16.13
CA ASP A 198 7.51 -22.92 17.35
C ASP A 198 6.80 -21.78 18.09
N ALA A 199 7.40 -20.59 18.15
CA ALA A 199 6.80 -19.40 18.75
C ALA A 199 5.55 -18.92 17.96
N LEU A 200 5.60 -18.89 16.62
CA LEU A 200 4.46 -18.53 15.76
C LEU A 200 3.29 -19.52 15.95
N ARG A 201 3.56 -20.82 15.97
CA ARG A 201 2.53 -21.86 16.24
C ARG A 201 1.98 -21.74 17.67
N GLY A 202 2.85 -21.47 18.65
CA GLY A 202 2.45 -21.22 20.03
C GLY A 202 1.52 -20.02 20.17
N TYR A 203 1.83 -18.92 19.47
CA TYR A 203 0.97 -17.74 19.43
C TYR A 203 -0.38 -18.02 18.76
N ALA A 204 -0.40 -18.75 17.64
CA ALA A 204 -1.64 -19.18 16.98
C ALA A 204 -2.51 -20.06 17.89
N ALA A 205 -1.90 -21.01 18.60
CA ALA A 205 -2.61 -21.87 19.56
C ALA A 205 -3.17 -21.04 20.74
N TRP A 206 -2.38 -20.12 21.29
CA TRP A 206 -2.85 -19.23 22.35
C TRP A 206 -4.06 -18.37 21.91
N LEU A 207 -4.04 -17.84 20.69
CA LEU A 207 -5.17 -17.09 20.13
C LEU A 207 -6.45 -17.94 20.07
N ALA A 208 -6.34 -19.21 19.69
CA ALA A 208 -7.47 -20.11 19.59
C ALA A 208 -7.96 -20.58 20.97
N ASP A 209 -7.06 -20.99 21.85
CA ASP A 209 -7.37 -21.75 23.05
C ASP A 209 -7.59 -20.88 24.29
N GLU A 210 -6.96 -19.67 24.33
CA GLU A 210 -7.00 -18.79 25.49
C GLU A 210 -7.63 -17.44 25.19
N HIS A 211 -7.21 -16.76 24.12
CA HIS A 211 -7.75 -15.43 23.78
C HIS A 211 -9.21 -15.51 23.33
N ALA A 212 -9.58 -16.47 22.48
CA ALA A 212 -10.94 -16.61 22.00
C ALA A 212 -11.97 -16.86 23.12
N PRO A 213 -11.73 -17.77 24.06
CA PRO A 213 -12.64 -17.97 25.21
C PRO A 213 -12.70 -16.79 26.18
N ARG A 214 -11.62 -16.00 26.28
CA ARG A 214 -11.57 -14.79 27.12
C ARG A 214 -12.52 -13.71 26.63
N PHE A 215 -12.74 -13.62 25.32
CA PHE A 215 -13.60 -12.63 24.68
C PHE A 215 -14.67 -13.33 23.82
N PRO A 216 -15.71 -13.90 24.42
CA PRO A 216 -16.73 -14.66 23.71
C PRO A 216 -17.65 -13.80 22.83
N GLU A 217 -17.83 -12.52 23.18
CA GLU A 217 -18.66 -11.60 22.41
C GLU A 217 -17.85 -10.97 21.28
N PRO A 218 -18.38 -10.93 20.05
CA PRO A 218 -17.68 -10.32 18.93
C PRO A 218 -17.53 -8.81 19.11
N ALA A 219 -16.29 -8.30 18.93
CA ALA A 219 -16.04 -6.86 18.90
C ALA A 219 -16.36 -6.28 17.51
N SER A 220 -16.76 -5.03 17.50
CA SER A 220 -16.88 -4.25 16.26
C SER A 220 -15.49 -3.94 15.70
N TYR A 221 -15.35 -4.00 14.38
CA TYR A 221 -14.19 -3.46 13.66
C TYR A 221 -14.37 -1.99 13.28
N ALA A 222 -15.61 -1.51 13.24
CA ALA A 222 -15.90 -0.13 12.86
C ALA A 222 -15.30 0.86 13.85
N LEU A 223 -14.66 1.89 13.34
CA LEU A 223 -14.18 3.03 14.15
C LEU A 223 -15.34 3.81 14.79
N GLY A 224 -16.48 3.84 14.11
CA GLY A 224 -17.57 4.75 14.39
C GLY A 224 -17.34 6.12 13.74
N GLU A 225 -18.43 6.85 13.58
CA GLU A 225 -18.44 8.09 12.79
C GLU A 225 -17.51 9.19 13.36
N GLU A 226 -17.46 9.36 14.68
CA GLU A 226 -16.63 10.38 15.32
C GLU A 226 -15.13 10.11 15.10
N ALA A 227 -14.68 8.87 15.35
CA ALA A 227 -13.29 8.50 15.17
C ALA A 227 -12.88 8.50 13.68
N LEU A 228 -13.81 8.12 12.79
CA LEU A 228 -13.58 8.19 11.35
C LEU A 228 -13.40 9.64 10.88
N ARG A 229 -14.26 10.58 11.31
CA ARG A 229 -14.10 12.02 11.00
C ARG A 229 -12.78 12.56 11.52
N ARG A 230 -12.40 12.18 12.76
CA ARG A 230 -11.12 12.57 13.34
C ARG A 230 -9.95 12.05 12.48
N ARG A 231 -9.99 10.78 12.04
CA ARG A 231 -8.97 10.18 11.18
C ARG A 231 -8.87 10.88 9.83
N LEU A 232 -10.00 11.12 9.18
CA LEU A 232 -10.05 11.86 7.92
C LEU A 232 -9.44 13.26 8.05
N ALA A 233 -9.76 13.99 9.13
CA ALA A 233 -9.26 15.33 9.35
C ALA A 233 -7.77 15.38 9.74
N GLU A 234 -7.31 14.53 10.68
CA GLU A 234 -5.95 14.60 11.21
C GLU A 234 -4.91 13.92 10.29
N VAL A 235 -5.28 12.82 9.61
CA VAL A 235 -4.36 12.02 8.80
C VAL A 235 -4.44 12.40 7.32
N HIS A 236 -5.66 12.56 6.80
CA HIS A 236 -5.86 12.82 5.36
C HIS A 236 -6.13 14.30 5.04
N VAL A 237 -6.33 15.13 6.06
CA VAL A 237 -6.70 16.56 5.91
C VAL A 237 -7.99 16.72 5.09
N VAL A 238 -8.92 15.79 5.26
CA VAL A 238 -10.23 15.73 4.61
C VAL A 238 -11.30 16.03 5.65
N PHE A 239 -12.16 16.99 5.36
CA PHE A 239 -13.20 17.49 6.27
C PHE A 239 -14.62 17.17 5.77
N ASP A 240 -14.72 16.43 4.68
CA ASP A 240 -15.98 15.97 4.12
C ASP A 240 -16.65 14.96 5.06
N ASP A 241 -17.99 14.95 5.02
CA ASP A 241 -18.77 13.98 5.77
C ASP A 241 -18.56 12.57 5.21
N PRO A 242 -18.35 11.52 6.03
CA PRO A 242 -18.27 10.14 5.57
C PRO A 242 -19.46 9.72 4.68
N ALA A 243 -20.67 10.21 4.96
CA ALA A 243 -21.85 9.95 4.14
C ALA A 243 -21.77 10.61 2.75
N ASP A 244 -21.21 11.83 2.67
CA ASP A 244 -21.00 12.51 1.39
C ASP A 244 -19.89 11.80 0.57
N LEU A 245 -18.83 11.33 1.22
CA LEU A 245 -17.77 10.54 0.59
C LEU A 245 -18.33 9.22 0.04
N LEU A 246 -19.17 8.51 0.83
CA LEU A 246 -19.85 7.30 0.38
C LEU A 246 -20.73 7.59 -0.83
N ALA A 247 -21.59 8.61 -0.75
CA ALA A 247 -22.47 9.02 -1.86
C ALA A 247 -21.68 9.38 -3.11
N SER A 248 -20.53 10.06 -2.96
CA SER A 248 -19.65 10.39 -4.08
C SER A 248 -19.04 9.15 -4.74
N GLY A 249 -18.72 8.13 -3.94
CA GLY A 249 -18.24 6.84 -4.44
C GLY A 249 -19.31 6.07 -5.21
N GLU A 250 -20.56 6.09 -4.74
CA GLU A 250 -21.71 5.48 -5.44
C GLU A 250 -21.97 6.16 -6.79
N ALA A 251 -21.88 7.50 -6.83
CA ALA A 251 -21.99 8.24 -8.08
C ALA A 251 -20.89 7.86 -9.08
N GLU A 252 -19.64 7.76 -8.62
CA GLU A 252 -18.53 7.32 -9.46
C GLU A 252 -18.75 5.88 -9.99
N ILE A 253 -19.24 4.96 -9.16
CA ILE A 253 -19.58 3.60 -9.60
C ILE A 253 -20.59 3.65 -10.75
N ALA A 254 -21.64 4.45 -10.62
CA ALA A 254 -22.65 4.59 -11.66
C ALA A 254 -22.06 5.15 -12.98
N ASP A 255 -21.24 6.19 -12.90
CA ASP A 255 -20.59 6.82 -14.05
C ASP A 255 -19.60 5.88 -14.75
N ILE A 256 -18.82 5.12 -13.97
CA ILE A 256 -17.89 4.13 -14.54
C ILE A 256 -18.67 3.01 -15.25
N ILE A 257 -19.75 2.49 -14.66
CA ILE A 257 -20.56 1.44 -15.28
C ILE A 257 -21.16 1.92 -16.59
N GLU A 258 -21.66 3.17 -16.64
CA GLU A 258 -22.19 3.75 -17.88
C GLU A 258 -21.10 3.89 -18.93
N THR A 259 -19.93 4.40 -18.54
CA THR A 259 -18.74 4.51 -19.42
C THR A 259 -18.29 3.14 -19.95
N MET A 260 -18.25 2.11 -19.08
CA MET A 260 -17.93 0.75 -19.49
C MET A 260 -18.95 0.18 -20.48
N ALA A 261 -20.22 0.47 -20.27
CA ALA A 261 -21.30 -0.01 -21.14
C ALA A 261 -21.23 0.67 -22.53
N GLU A 262 -20.94 1.97 -22.60
CA GLU A 262 -20.71 2.70 -23.85
C GLU A 262 -19.47 2.18 -24.59
N HIS A 263 -18.37 2.03 -23.84
CA HIS A 263 -17.10 1.54 -24.39
C HIS A 263 -17.26 0.11 -24.96
N ALA A 264 -17.92 -0.79 -24.23
CA ALA A 264 -18.23 -2.14 -24.68
C ALA A 264 -19.12 -2.14 -25.95
N ALA A 265 -20.09 -1.21 -26.04
CA ALA A 265 -20.90 -1.06 -27.24
C ALA A 265 -20.03 -0.68 -28.47
N GLY A 266 -19.06 0.22 -28.27
CA GLY A 266 -18.05 0.58 -29.28
C GLY A 266 -17.16 -0.61 -29.69
N MET A 267 -16.92 -1.56 -28.81
CA MET A 267 -16.19 -2.80 -29.08
C MET A 267 -17.03 -3.89 -29.78
N GLY A 268 -18.31 -3.63 -30.06
CA GLY A 268 -19.19 -4.60 -30.72
C GLY A 268 -20.07 -5.43 -29.77
N TYR A 269 -20.18 -5.04 -28.50
CA TYR A 269 -21.07 -5.62 -27.51
C TYR A 269 -22.28 -4.70 -27.26
N PRO A 270 -23.32 -4.75 -28.09
CA PRO A 270 -24.44 -3.79 -28.04
C PRO A 270 -25.26 -3.94 -26.75
N ARG A 271 -25.84 -2.83 -26.30
CA ARG A 271 -26.79 -2.77 -25.16
C ARG A 271 -28.16 -3.36 -25.50
N THR A 272 -28.24 -4.49 -26.21
CA THR A 272 -29.50 -5.14 -26.57
C THR A 272 -29.79 -6.31 -25.63
N SER A 273 -31.03 -6.79 -25.65
CA SER A 273 -31.49 -7.93 -24.84
C SER A 273 -30.73 -9.26 -25.08
N GLN A 274 -29.87 -9.32 -26.08
CA GLN A 274 -29.00 -10.48 -26.32
C GLN A 274 -27.65 -10.41 -25.57
N HIS A 275 -27.20 -9.18 -25.19
CA HIS A 275 -25.90 -8.94 -24.55
C HIS A 275 -25.97 -7.94 -23.37
N GLY A 276 -27.14 -7.50 -22.96
CA GLY A 276 -27.30 -6.49 -21.94
C GLY A 276 -28.62 -6.56 -21.22
N THR A 277 -28.88 -7.67 -20.51
CA THR A 277 -29.94 -7.68 -19.49
C THR A 277 -29.39 -6.99 -18.22
N PRO A 278 -30.27 -6.49 -17.33
CA PRO A 278 -29.81 -6.00 -16.02
C PRO A 278 -28.99 -7.04 -15.23
N GLU A 279 -29.24 -8.33 -15.48
CA GLU A 279 -28.54 -9.45 -14.83
C GLU A 279 -27.16 -9.72 -15.46
N GLN A 280 -26.98 -9.37 -16.75
CA GLN A 280 -25.68 -9.48 -17.43
C GLN A 280 -25.48 -8.30 -18.38
N PRO A 281 -24.97 -7.17 -17.88
CA PRO A 281 -24.64 -5.99 -18.68
C PRO A 281 -23.64 -6.32 -19.81
N ASN A 282 -23.71 -5.59 -20.95
CA ASN A 282 -22.85 -5.80 -22.09
C ASN A 282 -21.35 -5.71 -21.76
N TRP A 283 -20.97 -4.79 -20.86
CA TRP A 283 -19.59 -4.62 -20.43
C TRP A 283 -19.04 -5.85 -19.68
N VAL A 284 -19.90 -6.60 -18.98
CA VAL A 284 -19.49 -7.86 -18.32
C VAL A 284 -19.10 -8.90 -19.36
N THR A 285 -19.90 -9.04 -20.41
CA THR A 285 -19.59 -9.96 -21.51
C THR A 285 -18.31 -9.55 -22.23
N ALA A 286 -18.14 -8.24 -22.50
CA ALA A 286 -16.94 -7.70 -23.11
C ALA A 286 -15.68 -7.95 -22.25
N LEU A 287 -15.78 -7.68 -20.94
CA LEU A 287 -14.68 -7.88 -19.99
C LEU A 287 -14.33 -9.37 -19.84
N ASP A 288 -15.33 -10.25 -19.84
CA ASP A 288 -15.12 -11.70 -19.82
C ASP A 288 -14.39 -12.19 -21.07
N ASP A 289 -14.69 -11.64 -22.23
CA ASP A 289 -13.97 -11.95 -23.47
C ASP A 289 -12.54 -11.41 -23.44
N VAL A 290 -12.33 -10.17 -23.03
CA VAL A 290 -11.00 -9.55 -22.84
C VAL A 290 -10.14 -10.40 -21.90
N LYS A 291 -10.69 -10.86 -20.79
CA LYS A 291 -9.97 -11.67 -19.79
C LYS A 291 -9.59 -13.08 -20.28
N ARG A 292 -10.10 -13.56 -21.42
CA ARG A 292 -9.64 -14.82 -22.04
C ARG A 292 -8.29 -14.66 -22.76
N HIS A 293 -7.90 -13.43 -23.05
CA HIS A 293 -6.64 -13.13 -23.75
C HIS A 293 -5.56 -12.78 -22.71
N HIS A 294 -4.71 -13.75 -22.40
CA HIS A 294 -3.68 -13.63 -21.38
C HIS A 294 -2.37 -14.34 -21.81
N PRO A 295 -1.23 -14.00 -21.21
CA PRO A 295 0.01 -14.76 -21.39
C PRO A 295 -0.14 -16.22 -20.94
N SER A 296 0.77 -17.09 -21.36
CA SER A 296 0.93 -18.41 -20.74
C SER A 296 1.55 -18.27 -19.33
N VAL A 297 1.42 -19.29 -18.49
CA VAL A 297 2.07 -19.30 -17.15
C VAL A 297 3.57 -19.08 -17.29
N ASP A 298 4.24 -19.81 -18.18
CA ASP A 298 5.69 -19.72 -18.38
C ASP A 298 6.13 -18.37 -19.00
N GLY A 299 5.25 -17.71 -19.75
CA GLY A 299 5.51 -16.41 -20.39
C GLY A 299 5.07 -15.21 -19.56
N LEU A 300 4.49 -15.41 -18.38
CA LEU A 300 3.85 -14.34 -17.61
C LEU A 300 4.84 -13.26 -17.17
N VAL A 301 5.95 -13.65 -16.56
CA VAL A 301 6.98 -12.71 -16.09
C VAL A 301 7.60 -11.95 -17.26
N ASP A 302 7.85 -12.61 -18.37
CA ASP A 302 8.39 -11.97 -19.58
C ASP A 302 7.38 -10.98 -20.20
N ALA A 303 6.08 -11.29 -20.12
CA ALA A 303 5.04 -10.37 -20.57
C ALA A 303 5.02 -9.07 -19.74
N TYR A 304 5.09 -9.17 -18.41
CA TYR A 304 5.21 -7.98 -17.54
C TYR A 304 6.52 -7.21 -17.82
N ARG A 305 7.64 -7.91 -18.00
CA ARG A 305 8.93 -7.29 -18.33
C ARG A 305 8.87 -6.50 -19.64
N ALA A 306 8.26 -7.08 -20.67
CA ALA A 306 8.07 -6.42 -21.95
C ALA A 306 7.16 -5.19 -21.84
N GLU A 307 6.08 -5.28 -21.06
CA GLU A 307 5.17 -4.17 -20.85
C GLU A 307 5.81 -3.02 -20.06
N MET A 308 6.64 -3.33 -19.04
CA MET A 308 7.40 -2.31 -18.32
C MET A 308 8.35 -1.53 -19.24
N ALA A 309 9.05 -2.23 -20.13
CA ALA A 309 9.94 -1.58 -21.09
C ALA A 309 9.17 -0.67 -22.06
N LYS A 310 8.02 -1.14 -22.53
CA LYS A 310 7.13 -0.39 -23.44
C LYS A 310 6.54 0.85 -22.75
N LEU A 311 6.09 0.73 -21.49
CA LEU A 311 5.59 1.85 -20.70
C LEU A 311 6.68 2.89 -20.43
N ALA A 312 7.87 2.47 -20.03
CA ALA A 312 8.99 3.37 -19.80
C ALA A 312 9.33 4.18 -21.06
N ASP A 313 9.44 3.51 -22.21
CA ASP A 313 9.68 4.17 -23.50
C ASP A 313 8.56 5.17 -23.84
N PHE A 314 7.30 4.76 -23.71
CA PHE A 314 6.15 5.63 -23.97
C PHE A 314 6.14 6.87 -23.07
N VAL A 315 6.30 6.69 -21.76
CA VAL A 315 6.24 7.76 -20.77
C VAL A 315 7.33 8.81 -21.01
N PHE A 316 8.56 8.36 -21.24
CA PHE A 316 9.70 9.28 -21.41
C PHE A 316 9.78 9.90 -22.81
N SER A 317 9.45 9.15 -23.85
CA SER A 317 9.42 9.68 -25.24
C SER A 317 8.32 10.72 -25.44
N ASN A 318 7.18 10.57 -24.75
CA ASN A 318 6.09 11.54 -24.80
C ASN A 318 6.20 12.66 -23.74
N ARG A 319 7.32 12.72 -22.99
CA ARG A 319 7.55 13.73 -21.97
C ARG A 319 6.40 13.85 -20.95
N ILE A 320 5.90 12.71 -20.49
CA ILE A 320 4.81 12.67 -19.51
C ILE A 320 5.33 13.08 -18.13
N VAL A 321 6.53 12.62 -17.77
CA VAL A 321 7.23 12.93 -16.52
C VAL A 321 8.74 12.78 -16.74
N THR A 322 9.55 13.45 -15.95
CA THR A 322 11.01 13.34 -16.03
C THR A 322 11.47 11.97 -15.47
N ASN A 323 12.41 11.31 -16.19
CA ASN A 323 13.02 10.09 -15.70
C ASN A 323 13.90 10.39 -14.48
N PRO A 324 13.56 9.91 -13.27
CA PRO A 324 14.37 10.15 -12.08
C PRO A 324 15.68 9.37 -12.08
N LEU A 325 15.78 8.30 -12.88
CA LEU A 325 16.92 7.38 -12.93
C LEU A 325 17.37 7.14 -14.38
N PRO A 326 17.84 8.17 -15.12
CA PRO A 326 18.10 8.06 -16.56
C PRO A 326 19.21 7.06 -16.92
N ASP A 327 20.12 6.79 -16.00
CA ASP A 327 21.24 5.85 -16.20
C ASP A 327 20.92 4.44 -15.67
N ALA A 328 19.76 4.25 -15.02
CA ALA A 328 19.36 2.95 -14.53
C ALA A 328 18.62 2.15 -15.61
N PRO A 329 18.71 0.81 -15.59
CA PRO A 329 17.86 -0.03 -16.43
C PRO A 329 16.38 0.16 -16.03
N VAL A 330 15.48 -0.25 -16.93
CA VAL A 330 14.04 -0.40 -16.61
C VAL A 330 13.90 -1.27 -15.36
N VAL A 331 12.86 -0.97 -14.55
CA VAL A 331 12.59 -1.72 -13.32
C VAL A 331 12.61 -3.23 -13.55
N ALA A 332 13.28 -3.95 -12.67
CA ALA A 332 13.35 -5.40 -12.75
C ALA A 332 11.97 -6.03 -12.50
N VAL A 333 11.67 -7.10 -13.24
CA VAL A 333 10.46 -7.90 -13.04
C VAL A 333 10.88 -9.34 -12.80
N GLU A 334 10.42 -9.89 -11.69
CA GLU A 334 10.81 -11.23 -11.24
C GLU A 334 9.57 -12.05 -10.84
N ALA A 335 9.71 -13.38 -10.89
CA ALA A 335 8.65 -14.23 -10.33
C ALA A 335 8.66 -14.13 -8.81
N THR A 336 7.48 -14.01 -8.22
CA THR A 336 7.34 -14.09 -6.76
C THR A 336 7.94 -15.42 -6.27
N PRO A 337 8.89 -15.38 -5.31
CA PRO A 337 9.43 -16.56 -4.68
C PRO A 337 8.31 -17.47 -4.15
N GLU A 338 8.47 -18.79 -4.25
CA GLU A 338 7.41 -19.75 -3.92
C GLU A 338 6.86 -19.56 -2.50
N CYS A 339 7.73 -19.27 -1.55
CA CYS A 339 7.37 -19.00 -0.14
C CYS A 339 6.54 -17.72 0.06
N GLN A 340 6.57 -16.76 -0.88
CA GLN A 340 5.82 -15.50 -0.81
C GLN A 340 4.49 -15.55 -1.57
N ARG A 341 4.27 -16.52 -2.44
CA ARG A 341 3.10 -16.58 -3.33
C ARG A 341 1.76 -16.61 -2.59
N ALA A 342 1.74 -17.15 -1.37
CA ALA A 342 0.54 -17.17 -0.55
C ALA A 342 0.11 -15.78 -0.06
N PHE A 343 1.07 -14.84 0.03
CA PHE A 343 0.84 -13.48 0.54
C PHE A 343 0.67 -12.43 -0.57
N LEU A 344 1.16 -12.72 -1.78
CA LEU A 344 1.19 -11.82 -2.92
C LEU A 344 0.48 -12.47 -4.12
N PRO A 345 -0.84 -12.28 -4.26
CA PRO A 345 -1.63 -13.09 -5.19
C PRO A 345 -1.50 -12.70 -6.67
N LEU A 346 -1.07 -11.48 -7.01
CA LEU A 346 -1.02 -11.01 -8.40
C LEU A 346 0.36 -10.46 -8.78
N ALA A 347 0.58 -9.21 -8.49
CA ALA A 347 1.83 -8.49 -8.70
C ALA A 347 1.90 -7.34 -7.70
N ALA A 348 3.11 -6.95 -7.34
CA ALA A 348 3.35 -5.81 -6.47
C ALA A 348 4.70 -5.18 -6.80
N TYR A 349 4.82 -3.89 -6.55
CA TYR A 349 6.08 -3.19 -6.56
C TYR A 349 6.71 -3.24 -5.17
N GLU A 350 7.94 -3.70 -5.08
CA GLU A 350 8.76 -3.62 -3.87
C GLU A 350 9.73 -2.43 -4.02
N PRO A 351 9.46 -1.30 -3.34
CA PRO A 351 10.27 -0.10 -3.45
C PRO A 351 11.59 -0.22 -2.68
N PRO A 352 12.64 0.52 -3.08
CA PRO A 352 13.76 0.79 -2.20
C PRO A 352 13.31 1.72 -1.06
N GLY A 353 13.98 1.65 0.07
CA GLY A 353 13.77 2.63 1.14
C GLY A 353 14.23 4.04 0.70
N PRO A 354 13.61 5.11 1.23
CA PRO A 354 14.01 6.49 0.89
C PRO A 354 15.46 6.83 1.26
N PHE A 355 16.07 6.06 2.16
CA PHE A 355 17.46 6.24 2.60
C PHE A 355 18.41 5.15 2.10
N ASP A 356 17.94 4.18 1.30
CA ASP A 356 18.79 3.20 0.63
C ASP A 356 19.78 3.90 -0.31
N GLU A 357 21.04 3.45 -0.32
CA GLU A 357 22.03 3.96 -1.26
C GLU A 357 21.70 3.55 -2.71
N VAL A 358 21.20 2.34 -2.86
CA VAL A 358 20.82 1.76 -4.16
C VAL A 358 19.32 1.90 -4.35
N GLN A 359 18.93 2.87 -5.16
CA GLN A 359 17.52 3.14 -5.50
C GLN A 359 17.04 2.14 -6.57
N ARG A 360 17.03 0.85 -6.22
CA ARG A 360 16.58 -0.23 -7.09
C ARG A 360 15.38 -0.93 -6.44
N GLY A 361 14.19 -0.63 -6.94
CA GLY A 361 13.00 -1.44 -6.69
C GLY A 361 12.84 -2.55 -7.72
N HIS A 362 11.93 -3.46 -7.48
CA HIS A 362 11.57 -4.52 -8.42
C HIS A 362 10.07 -4.83 -8.35
N ILE A 363 9.55 -5.36 -9.43
CA ILE A 363 8.17 -5.83 -9.52
C ILE A 363 8.20 -7.33 -9.40
N ILE A 364 7.44 -7.85 -8.45
CA ILE A 364 7.23 -9.28 -8.28
C ILE A 364 5.89 -9.67 -8.88
N VAL A 365 5.88 -10.74 -9.65
CA VAL A 365 4.68 -11.26 -10.33
C VAL A 365 4.44 -12.69 -9.85
N THR A 366 3.25 -12.96 -9.35
CA THR A 366 2.88 -14.28 -8.84
C THR A 366 2.17 -15.09 -9.92
N PRO A 367 2.82 -16.11 -10.52
CA PRO A 367 2.13 -17.02 -11.41
C PRO A 367 1.01 -17.74 -10.64
N PRO A 368 -0.22 -17.78 -11.18
CA PRO A 368 -1.33 -18.43 -10.50
C PRO A 368 -1.09 -19.95 -10.43
N PRO A 369 -1.54 -20.62 -9.35
CA PRO A 369 -1.36 -22.07 -9.20
C PRO A 369 -2.18 -22.87 -10.22
N GLU A 370 -3.28 -22.29 -10.71
CA GLU A 370 -4.16 -22.91 -11.69
C GLU A 370 -4.30 -22.02 -12.94
N PRO A 371 -4.37 -22.59 -14.15
CA PRO A 371 -4.50 -21.82 -15.39
C PRO A 371 -5.70 -20.85 -15.43
N ALA A 372 -6.77 -21.16 -14.69
CA ALA A 372 -7.94 -20.30 -14.59
C ALA A 372 -7.61 -18.92 -13.99
N GLY A 373 -6.62 -18.83 -13.10
CA GLY A 373 -6.15 -17.59 -12.48
C GLY A 373 -5.46 -16.64 -13.47
N LEU A 374 -5.02 -17.13 -14.66
CA LEU A 374 -4.43 -16.27 -15.69
C LEU A 374 -5.41 -15.22 -16.23
N ARG A 375 -6.71 -15.40 -16.04
CA ARG A 375 -7.71 -14.40 -16.40
C ARG A 375 -7.52 -13.07 -15.67
N ASP A 376 -6.97 -13.10 -14.47
CA ASP A 376 -6.64 -11.90 -13.69
C ASP A 376 -5.35 -11.23 -14.18
N HIS A 377 -4.52 -11.99 -14.93
CA HIS A 377 -3.35 -11.50 -15.66
C HIS A 377 -3.62 -11.35 -17.17
N SER A 378 -4.85 -11.04 -17.56
CA SER A 378 -5.16 -10.73 -18.97
C SER A 378 -4.28 -9.59 -19.49
N TRP A 379 -4.06 -9.50 -20.80
CA TRP A 379 -3.26 -8.41 -21.37
C TRP A 379 -3.77 -7.02 -20.94
N ALA A 380 -5.08 -6.85 -20.84
CA ALA A 380 -5.70 -5.62 -20.36
C ALA A 380 -5.40 -5.33 -18.88
N SER A 381 -5.51 -6.35 -18.00
CA SER A 381 -5.16 -6.22 -16.59
C SER A 381 -3.66 -5.97 -16.40
N LEU A 382 -2.82 -6.70 -17.17
CA LEU A 382 -1.38 -6.57 -17.14
C LEU A 382 -0.93 -5.15 -17.49
N GLN A 383 -1.52 -4.52 -18.52
CA GLN A 383 -1.23 -3.13 -18.89
C GLN A 383 -1.56 -2.16 -17.75
N SER A 384 -2.74 -2.28 -17.16
CA SER A 384 -3.19 -1.38 -16.07
C SER A 384 -2.35 -1.56 -14.81
N VAL A 385 -2.09 -2.81 -14.39
CA VAL A 385 -1.23 -3.13 -13.25
C VAL A 385 0.20 -2.64 -13.49
N SER A 386 0.74 -2.82 -14.70
CA SER A 386 2.07 -2.32 -15.05
C SER A 386 2.18 -0.81 -15.01
N ALA A 387 1.13 -0.08 -15.41
CA ALA A 387 1.08 1.36 -15.29
C ALA A 387 1.03 1.81 -13.82
N HIS A 388 0.27 1.10 -12.97
CA HIS A 388 0.13 1.34 -11.54
C HIS A 388 1.44 1.09 -10.78
N GLU A 389 2.04 -0.10 -10.96
CA GLU A 389 3.23 -0.52 -10.21
C GLU A 389 4.53 0.08 -10.77
N GLY A 390 4.58 0.31 -12.09
CA GLY A 390 5.80 0.69 -12.81
C GLY A 390 5.83 2.14 -13.26
N TYR A 391 5.48 2.34 -14.54
CA TYR A 391 5.57 3.63 -15.23
C TYR A 391 4.22 4.06 -15.79
N PRO A 392 3.75 5.28 -15.47
CA PRO A 392 4.35 6.30 -14.61
C PRO A 392 4.01 6.13 -13.11
N GLY A 393 3.57 4.94 -12.66
CA GLY A 393 3.05 4.67 -11.31
C GLY A 393 4.10 4.64 -10.20
N HIS A 394 3.97 3.67 -9.28
CA HIS A 394 4.72 3.62 -8.02
C HIS A 394 6.23 3.63 -8.17
N HIS A 395 6.80 2.86 -9.11
CA HIS A 395 8.25 2.85 -9.32
C HIS A 395 8.78 4.25 -9.64
N LEU A 396 8.14 4.94 -10.58
CA LEU A 396 8.56 6.28 -10.96
C LEU A 396 8.31 7.29 -9.82
N GLN A 397 7.14 7.26 -9.20
CA GLN A 397 6.77 8.14 -8.09
C GLN A 397 7.78 8.02 -6.94
N ILE A 398 7.97 6.82 -6.41
CA ILE A 398 8.79 6.59 -5.21
C ILE A 398 10.26 6.89 -5.49
N THR A 399 10.78 6.49 -6.66
CA THR A 399 12.17 6.82 -7.02
C THR A 399 12.37 8.32 -7.26
N SER A 400 11.38 9.07 -7.73
CA SER A 400 11.41 10.53 -7.81
C SER A 400 11.48 11.16 -6.42
N VAL A 401 10.59 10.74 -5.51
CA VAL A 401 10.54 11.24 -4.13
C VAL A 401 11.82 10.92 -3.36
N ASN A 402 12.36 9.72 -3.52
CA ASN A 402 13.60 9.31 -2.86
C ASN A 402 14.83 10.13 -3.28
N ARG A 403 14.76 10.89 -4.37
CA ARG A 403 15.82 11.81 -4.82
C ARG A 403 15.71 13.24 -4.29
N LEU A 404 14.61 13.57 -3.62
CA LEU A 404 14.43 14.88 -3.01
C LEU A 404 15.50 15.14 -1.94
N THR A 405 15.84 16.39 -1.75
CA THR A 405 16.83 16.83 -0.74
C THR A 405 16.19 17.12 0.61
N SER A 406 14.91 17.53 0.64
CA SER A 406 14.14 17.75 1.87
C SER A 406 13.95 16.44 2.62
N LEU A 407 14.37 16.42 3.89
CA LEU A 407 14.18 15.27 4.77
C LEU A 407 12.69 15.06 5.05
N THR A 408 11.97 16.13 5.30
CA THR A 408 10.53 16.12 5.56
C THR A 408 9.79 15.44 4.41
N ARG A 409 10.00 15.87 3.16
CA ARG A 409 9.31 15.31 1.98
C ARG A 409 9.65 13.85 1.69
N LYS A 410 10.80 13.36 2.17
CA LYS A 410 11.16 11.93 2.11
C LYS A 410 10.49 11.09 3.17
N VAL A 411 10.18 11.68 4.32
CA VAL A 411 9.63 11.00 5.50
C VAL A 411 8.11 11.01 5.50
N VAL A 412 7.52 12.06 4.92
CA VAL A 412 6.06 12.19 4.80
C VAL A 412 5.50 11.04 3.99
N GLU A 413 4.48 10.38 4.54
CA GLU A 413 3.83 9.23 3.91
C GLU A 413 2.31 9.41 3.96
N SER A 414 1.68 9.55 2.80
CA SER A 414 0.23 9.56 2.64
C SER A 414 -0.20 8.46 1.68
N HIS A 415 -0.91 7.47 2.18
CA HIS A 415 -1.47 6.41 1.34
C HIS A 415 -2.38 6.96 0.24
N ALA A 416 -3.13 8.04 0.54
CA ALA A 416 -3.96 8.70 -0.47
C ALA A 416 -3.14 9.32 -1.60
N MET A 417 -1.92 9.80 -1.34
CA MET A 417 -1.02 10.27 -2.39
C MET A 417 -0.35 9.12 -3.14
N ILE A 418 0.11 8.09 -2.43
CA ILE A 418 0.80 6.96 -3.05
C ILE A 418 -0.16 6.19 -3.96
N GLU A 419 -1.26 5.71 -3.42
CA GLU A 419 -2.24 4.91 -4.16
C GLU A 419 -3.07 5.72 -5.15
N GLY A 420 -3.34 6.99 -4.78
CA GLY A 420 -3.98 7.95 -5.69
C GLY A 420 -3.15 8.22 -6.93
N TRP A 421 -1.83 8.34 -6.79
CA TRP A 421 -0.91 8.47 -7.92
C TRP A 421 -0.92 7.21 -8.80
N GLY A 422 -0.89 6.01 -8.22
CA GLY A 422 -0.98 4.76 -8.97
C GLY A 422 -2.25 4.68 -9.81
N LEU A 423 -3.41 5.00 -9.23
CA LEU A 423 -4.68 5.03 -9.96
C LEU A 423 -4.75 6.16 -11.00
N TYR A 424 -4.18 7.32 -10.68
CA TYR A 424 -4.02 8.43 -11.61
C TYR A 424 -3.13 8.05 -12.81
N ALA A 425 -2.04 7.32 -12.57
CA ALA A 425 -1.17 6.80 -13.62
C ALA A 425 -1.93 5.89 -14.60
N GLU A 426 -2.81 5.01 -14.09
CA GLU A 426 -3.68 4.19 -14.94
C GLU A 426 -4.58 5.07 -15.83
N GLN A 427 -5.21 6.10 -15.28
CA GLN A 427 -6.06 7.01 -16.04
C GLN A 427 -5.25 7.86 -17.03
N LEU A 428 -4.08 8.33 -16.61
CA LEU A 428 -3.17 9.13 -17.46
C LEU A 428 -2.74 8.36 -18.71
N MET A 429 -2.50 7.04 -18.61
CA MET A 429 -2.20 6.21 -19.76
C MET A 429 -3.40 6.08 -20.72
N ALA A 430 -4.62 6.12 -20.21
CA ALA A 430 -5.82 6.19 -21.04
C ALA A 430 -5.94 7.54 -21.77
N ASP A 431 -5.75 8.64 -21.04
CA ASP A 431 -5.86 10.02 -21.57
C ASP A 431 -4.80 10.31 -22.64
N THR A 432 -3.63 9.70 -22.53
CA THR A 432 -2.52 9.86 -23.49
C THR A 432 -2.55 8.87 -24.65
N GLY A 433 -3.58 8.00 -24.71
CA GLY A 433 -3.79 7.06 -25.82
C GLY A 433 -2.89 5.84 -25.82
N TYR A 434 -2.38 5.42 -24.66
CA TYR A 434 -1.56 4.22 -24.53
C TYR A 434 -2.34 2.95 -24.73
N TYR A 435 -3.55 2.87 -24.15
CA TYR A 435 -4.38 1.66 -24.21
C TYR A 435 -5.14 1.53 -25.52
N ASP A 436 -5.26 0.31 -26.00
CA ASP A 436 -6.28 -0.05 -26.98
C ASP A 436 -7.67 -0.19 -26.32
N ALA A 437 -8.67 -0.59 -27.09
CA ALA A 437 -10.03 -0.74 -26.57
C ALA A 437 -10.14 -1.79 -25.44
N ALA A 438 -9.40 -2.88 -25.53
CA ALA A 438 -9.38 -3.91 -24.49
C ALA A 438 -8.68 -3.42 -23.23
N GLY A 439 -7.53 -2.77 -23.36
CA GLY A 439 -6.78 -2.15 -22.27
C GLY A 439 -7.60 -1.08 -21.53
N ARG A 440 -8.31 -0.23 -22.29
CA ARG A 440 -9.20 0.77 -21.68
C ARG A 440 -10.34 0.15 -20.85
N LEU A 441 -10.96 -0.95 -21.34
CA LEU A 441 -11.99 -1.65 -20.58
C LEU A 441 -11.42 -2.28 -19.30
N GLY A 442 -10.20 -2.82 -19.37
CA GLY A 442 -9.47 -3.33 -18.21
C GLY A 442 -9.20 -2.24 -17.17
N GLN A 443 -8.71 -1.08 -17.61
CA GLN A 443 -8.46 0.06 -16.74
C GLN A 443 -9.74 0.58 -16.07
N LEU A 444 -10.85 0.67 -16.79
CA LEU A 444 -12.14 1.04 -16.21
C LEU A 444 -12.62 0.02 -15.14
N ALA A 445 -12.38 -1.27 -15.36
CA ALA A 445 -12.69 -2.30 -14.36
C ALA A 445 -11.82 -2.14 -13.08
N MET A 446 -10.55 -1.75 -13.23
CA MET A 446 -9.69 -1.42 -12.08
C MET A 446 -10.17 -0.18 -11.35
N ARG A 447 -10.59 0.88 -12.05
CA ARG A 447 -11.18 2.08 -11.45
C ARG A 447 -12.49 1.77 -10.72
N LEU A 448 -13.34 0.90 -11.28
CA LEU A 448 -14.58 0.43 -10.63
C LEU A 448 -14.30 -0.25 -9.28
N LEU A 449 -13.27 -1.08 -9.20
CA LEU A 449 -12.84 -1.69 -7.94
C LEU A 449 -12.43 -0.62 -6.91
N ARG A 450 -11.68 0.42 -7.31
CA ARG A 450 -11.24 1.48 -6.41
C ARG A 450 -12.40 2.38 -5.95
N ALA A 451 -13.40 2.59 -6.81
CA ALA A 451 -14.64 3.27 -6.40
C ALA A 451 -15.43 2.44 -5.38
N LEU A 452 -15.51 1.12 -5.58
CA LEU A 452 -16.11 0.21 -4.60
C LEU A 452 -15.34 0.22 -3.26
N ARG A 453 -13.98 0.27 -3.29
CA ARG A 453 -13.15 0.36 -2.08
C ARG A 453 -13.51 1.56 -1.22
N LEU A 454 -13.70 2.74 -1.81
CA LEU A 454 -14.13 3.95 -1.09
C LEU A 454 -15.49 3.73 -0.40
N VAL A 455 -16.46 3.22 -1.14
CA VAL A 455 -17.83 2.98 -0.60
C VAL A 455 -17.80 1.98 0.53
N LEU A 456 -17.05 0.86 0.35
CA LEU A 456 -16.93 -0.16 1.39
C LEU A 456 -16.19 0.36 2.62
N ASP A 457 -15.13 1.13 2.45
CA ASP A 457 -14.36 1.68 3.59
C ASP A 457 -15.26 2.59 4.44
N MET A 458 -15.93 3.56 3.83
CA MET A 458 -16.83 4.45 4.57
C MET A 458 -17.95 3.65 5.25
N GLY A 459 -18.62 2.73 4.54
CA GLY A 459 -19.71 1.94 5.10
C GLY A 459 -19.28 0.96 6.19
N LEU A 460 -18.10 0.35 6.09
CA LEU A 460 -17.54 -0.54 7.10
C LEU A 460 -17.18 0.23 8.38
N GLN A 461 -16.54 1.40 8.24
CA GLN A 461 -16.05 2.17 9.37
C GLN A 461 -17.16 2.95 10.09
N THR A 462 -18.26 3.28 9.43
CA THR A 462 -19.47 3.83 10.07
C THR A 462 -20.38 2.73 10.64
N GLY A 463 -20.21 1.48 10.20
CA GLY A 463 -21.07 0.36 10.58
C GLY A 463 -22.36 0.25 9.75
N GLU A 464 -22.48 1.01 8.65
CA GLU A 464 -23.62 0.94 7.74
C GLU A 464 -23.65 -0.35 6.92
N THR A 465 -22.50 -0.97 6.71
CA THR A 465 -22.41 -2.27 6.03
C THR A 465 -21.54 -3.25 6.82
N THR A 466 -21.76 -4.55 6.59
CA THR A 466 -20.92 -5.61 7.15
C THR A 466 -19.87 -6.05 6.14
N TRP A 467 -18.78 -6.65 6.62
CA TRP A 467 -17.73 -7.13 5.73
C TRP A 467 -18.23 -8.28 4.82
N GLU A 468 -19.18 -9.10 5.29
CA GLU A 468 -19.82 -10.15 4.50
C GLU A 468 -20.64 -9.55 3.35
N ALA A 469 -21.50 -8.57 3.64
CA ALA A 469 -22.28 -7.87 2.62
C ALA A 469 -21.37 -7.12 1.63
N GLY A 470 -20.28 -6.53 2.13
CA GLY A 470 -19.24 -5.92 1.29
C GLY A 470 -18.58 -6.92 0.35
N ALA A 471 -18.27 -8.12 0.84
CA ALA A 471 -17.69 -9.19 0.01
C ALA A 471 -18.67 -9.68 -1.06
N GLU A 472 -19.97 -9.85 -0.73
CA GLU A 472 -21.03 -10.18 -1.71
C GLU A 472 -21.14 -9.09 -2.77
N ARG A 473 -21.02 -7.82 -2.38
CA ARG A 473 -21.03 -6.70 -3.31
C ARG A 473 -19.81 -6.72 -4.24
N ALA A 474 -18.62 -7.05 -3.73
CA ALA A 474 -17.42 -7.18 -4.56
C ALA A 474 -17.55 -8.33 -5.58
N VAL A 475 -18.17 -9.46 -5.19
CA VAL A 475 -18.46 -10.54 -6.13
C VAL A 475 -19.45 -10.10 -7.22
N SER A 476 -20.53 -9.44 -6.83
CA SER A 476 -21.60 -9.07 -7.78
C SER A 476 -21.21 -7.92 -8.70
N LEU A 477 -20.55 -6.88 -8.18
CA LEU A 477 -20.25 -5.65 -8.91
C LEU A 477 -18.96 -5.75 -9.73
N VAL A 478 -17.83 -6.12 -9.10
CA VAL A 478 -16.52 -6.14 -9.77
C VAL A 478 -16.09 -7.53 -10.23
N ARG A 479 -16.97 -8.52 -10.08
CA ARG A 479 -16.75 -9.92 -10.52
C ARG A 479 -15.53 -10.58 -9.88
N MET A 480 -15.23 -10.21 -8.65
CA MET A 480 -14.16 -10.83 -7.87
C MET A 480 -14.54 -12.28 -7.51
N ALA A 481 -13.54 -13.17 -7.47
CA ALA A 481 -13.77 -14.54 -6.99
C ALA A 481 -14.22 -14.51 -5.50
N PRO A 482 -15.19 -15.35 -5.09
CA PRO A 482 -15.78 -15.25 -3.74
C PRO A 482 -14.77 -15.30 -2.58
N THR A 483 -13.79 -16.18 -2.66
CA THR A 483 -12.71 -16.27 -1.64
C THR A 483 -11.84 -15.01 -1.63
N ALA A 484 -11.47 -14.51 -2.79
CA ALA A 484 -10.69 -13.27 -2.90
C ALA A 484 -11.46 -12.06 -2.36
N ALA A 485 -12.76 -11.95 -2.67
CA ALA A 485 -13.63 -10.89 -2.16
C ALA A 485 -13.73 -10.92 -0.62
N ARG A 486 -13.90 -12.11 -0.03
CA ARG A 486 -13.93 -12.26 1.43
C ARG A 486 -12.62 -11.82 2.07
N ASN A 487 -11.49 -12.27 1.56
CA ASN A 487 -10.18 -11.92 2.09
C ASN A 487 -9.88 -10.42 1.94
N GLU A 488 -10.21 -9.85 0.79
CA GLU A 488 -9.97 -8.44 0.48
C GLU A 488 -10.80 -7.52 1.39
N VAL A 489 -12.11 -7.78 1.52
CA VAL A 489 -12.98 -6.95 2.36
C VAL A 489 -12.73 -7.16 3.86
N ALA A 490 -12.40 -8.39 4.28
CA ALA A 490 -11.95 -8.64 5.66
C ALA A 490 -10.69 -7.80 6.00
N ARG A 491 -9.75 -7.69 5.05
CA ARG A 491 -8.55 -6.85 5.22
C ARG A 491 -8.88 -5.36 5.38
N TYR A 492 -9.89 -4.83 4.68
CA TYR A 492 -10.32 -3.42 4.82
C TYR A 492 -10.78 -3.10 6.25
N THR A 493 -11.33 -4.05 6.97
CA THR A 493 -11.73 -3.84 8.36
C THR A 493 -10.55 -3.61 9.32
N MET A 494 -9.33 -4.02 8.94
CA MET A 494 -8.10 -3.82 9.71
C MET A 494 -7.31 -2.57 9.31
N MET A 495 -7.68 -1.95 8.17
CA MET A 495 -6.92 -0.85 7.57
C MET A 495 -7.87 0.31 7.22
N PRO A 496 -8.50 0.95 8.24
CA PRO A 496 -9.46 2.03 8.01
C PRO A 496 -8.82 3.17 7.22
N THR A 497 -9.56 3.71 6.27
CA THR A 497 -9.18 4.79 5.34
C THR A 497 -8.03 4.48 4.36
N HIS A 498 -7.48 3.27 4.37
CA HIS A 498 -6.54 2.86 3.33
C HIS A 498 -7.27 2.64 1.98
N PRO A 499 -8.40 1.87 1.91
CA PRO A 499 -9.17 1.72 0.67
C PRO A 499 -9.74 3.04 0.11
N PHE A 500 -10.07 3.99 0.99
CA PHE A 500 -10.49 5.36 0.65
C PHE A 500 -9.46 6.11 -0.18
N GLY A 501 -8.17 5.97 0.13
CA GLY A 501 -7.09 6.79 -0.42
C GLY A 501 -6.93 6.72 -1.94
N PHE A 502 -7.20 5.56 -2.55
CA PHE A 502 -7.04 5.35 -4.01
C PHE A 502 -7.83 6.34 -4.85
N LEU A 503 -9.15 6.35 -4.70
CA LEU A 503 -10.01 7.18 -5.53
C LEU A 503 -9.92 8.66 -5.16
N THR A 504 -9.85 8.99 -3.88
CA THR A 504 -9.80 10.39 -3.42
C THR A 504 -8.50 11.08 -3.81
N GLY A 505 -7.37 10.37 -3.72
CA GLY A 505 -6.08 10.86 -4.20
C GLY A 505 -6.08 11.07 -5.71
N CYS A 506 -6.55 10.08 -6.47
CA CYS A 506 -6.65 10.14 -7.93
C CYS A 506 -7.49 11.34 -8.38
N ARG A 507 -8.70 11.50 -7.85
CA ARG A 507 -9.61 12.63 -8.17
C ARG A 507 -8.97 13.98 -7.86
N THR A 508 -8.21 14.08 -6.77
CA THR A 508 -7.51 15.32 -6.45
C THR A 508 -6.46 15.65 -7.49
N LEU A 509 -5.67 14.67 -7.93
CA LEU A 509 -4.66 14.85 -8.98
C LEU A 509 -5.28 15.18 -10.34
N GLU A 510 -6.36 14.49 -10.73
CA GLU A 510 -7.13 14.78 -11.94
C GLU A 510 -7.64 16.22 -11.94
N ARG A 511 -8.23 16.68 -10.83
CA ARG A 511 -8.72 18.03 -10.65
C ARG A 511 -7.60 19.07 -10.73
N LEU A 512 -6.49 18.85 -10.02
CA LEU A 512 -5.33 19.75 -10.04
C LEU A 512 -4.73 19.89 -11.44
N ARG A 513 -4.63 18.78 -12.19
CA ARG A 513 -4.19 18.83 -13.59
C ARG A 513 -5.13 19.67 -14.43
N ALA A 514 -6.43 19.41 -14.36
CA ALA A 514 -7.44 20.13 -15.14
C ALA A 514 -7.47 21.63 -14.81
N GLU A 515 -7.39 22.00 -13.54
CA GLU A 515 -7.34 23.40 -13.08
C GLU A 515 -6.07 24.11 -13.59
N THR A 516 -4.91 23.43 -13.54
CA THR A 516 -3.64 23.99 -14.03
C THR A 516 -3.66 24.14 -15.54
N GLU A 517 -4.15 23.13 -16.26
CA GLU A 517 -4.32 23.15 -17.71
C GLU A 517 -5.25 24.30 -18.15
N GLN A 518 -6.38 24.50 -17.44
CA GLN A 518 -7.29 25.61 -17.71
C GLN A 518 -6.64 26.97 -17.47
N ARG A 519 -5.81 27.12 -16.43
CA ARG A 519 -5.14 28.39 -16.11
C ARG A 519 -4.03 28.73 -17.10
N GLN A 520 -3.22 27.73 -17.47
CA GLN A 520 -2.04 27.92 -18.31
C GLN A 520 -2.36 27.92 -19.82
N GLY A 521 -3.49 27.32 -20.22
CA GLY A 521 -3.89 27.21 -21.62
C GLY A 521 -2.79 26.60 -22.48
N ASP A 522 -2.43 27.27 -23.58
CA ASP A 522 -1.38 26.80 -24.52
C ASP A 522 0.03 26.71 -23.90
N ALA A 523 0.25 27.27 -22.73
CA ALA A 523 1.54 27.18 -22.02
C ALA A 523 1.63 25.96 -21.09
N PHE A 524 0.56 25.17 -20.95
CA PHE A 524 0.58 23.99 -20.09
C PHE A 524 1.59 22.96 -20.57
N ASP A 525 2.48 22.53 -19.66
CA ASP A 525 3.44 21.45 -19.89
C ASP A 525 3.16 20.31 -18.90
N LEU A 526 2.70 19.18 -19.43
CA LEU A 526 2.30 18.02 -18.64
C LEU A 526 3.48 17.47 -17.81
N GLN A 527 4.69 17.44 -18.37
CA GLN A 527 5.89 16.99 -17.67
C GLN A 527 6.22 17.90 -16.49
N ALA A 528 6.20 19.23 -16.72
CA ALA A 528 6.47 20.20 -15.67
C ALA A 528 5.43 20.13 -14.54
N PHE A 529 4.16 19.90 -14.88
CA PHE A 529 3.10 19.67 -13.88
C PHE A 529 3.41 18.45 -13.00
N HIS A 530 3.72 17.29 -13.60
CA HIS A 530 4.01 16.08 -12.85
C HIS A 530 5.29 16.20 -12.01
N ASP A 531 6.34 16.78 -12.59
CA ASP A 531 7.60 17.02 -11.86
C ASP A 531 7.37 17.93 -10.65
N ARG A 532 6.50 18.94 -10.78
CA ARG A 532 6.11 19.83 -9.67
C ARG A 532 5.32 19.06 -8.61
N VAL A 533 4.34 18.27 -8.98
CA VAL A 533 3.58 17.41 -8.05
C VAL A 533 4.52 16.50 -7.25
N LEU A 534 5.41 15.78 -7.93
CA LEU A 534 6.34 14.85 -7.31
C LEU A 534 7.39 15.53 -6.43
N SER A 535 7.68 16.82 -6.66
CA SER A 535 8.61 17.58 -5.83
C SER A 535 8.13 17.81 -4.40
N TYR A 536 6.84 17.63 -4.13
CA TYR A 536 6.26 17.69 -2.78
C TYR A 536 6.29 16.34 -2.02
N GLY A 537 6.85 15.28 -2.60
CA GLY A 537 6.89 13.97 -1.97
C GLY A 537 5.50 13.31 -1.89
N HIS A 538 5.29 12.50 -0.86
CA HIS A 538 4.00 11.84 -0.62
C HIS A 538 3.07 12.67 0.29
N MET A 539 3.03 13.99 0.06
CA MET A 539 2.18 14.91 0.81
C MET A 539 0.68 14.57 0.65
N PRO A 540 -0.14 14.62 1.71
CA PRO A 540 -1.59 14.45 1.59
C PRO A 540 -2.18 15.31 0.46
N PRO A 541 -3.00 14.76 -0.45
CA PRO A 541 -3.49 15.47 -1.64
C PRO A 541 -4.15 16.84 -1.38
N PRO A 542 -4.92 17.04 -0.28
CA PRO A 542 -5.47 18.37 0.01
C PRO A 542 -4.39 19.42 0.38
N LEU A 543 -3.29 18.99 1.02
CA LEU A 543 -2.15 19.88 1.31
C LEU A 543 -1.40 20.25 0.02
N LEU A 544 -1.17 19.25 -0.83
CA LEU A 544 -0.58 19.47 -2.15
C LEU A 544 -1.39 20.50 -2.97
N ALA A 545 -2.73 20.36 -2.94
CA ALA A 545 -3.61 21.31 -3.64
C ALA A 545 -3.43 22.75 -3.13
N ARG A 546 -3.33 22.95 -1.82
CA ARG A 546 -3.05 24.28 -1.23
C ARG A 546 -1.68 24.80 -1.63
N ALA A 547 -0.63 23.97 -1.50
CA ALA A 547 0.73 24.37 -1.83
C ALA A 547 0.91 24.76 -3.32
N LEU A 548 0.22 24.07 -4.23
CA LEU A 548 0.25 24.41 -5.66
C LEU A 548 -0.53 25.69 -5.98
N ALA A 549 -1.63 25.97 -5.26
CA ALA A 549 -2.42 27.18 -5.47
C ALA A 549 -1.69 28.45 -4.96
N ASP A 550 -0.93 28.35 -3.88
CA ASP A 550 -0.23 29.47 -3.25
C ASP A 550 1.13 29.78 -3.90
N ALA A 551 1.68 28.86 -4.71
CA ALA A 551 2.98 29.01 -5.39
C ALA A 551 2.90 29.74 -6.75
N GLU A 552 1.71 30.07 -7.21
CA GLU A 552 1.39 30.78 -8.47
C GLU A 552 0.87 32.19 -8.20
#